data_7b99c0f135b91a82e202b1b5d04640d2
#
_entry.id   7b99c0f135b91a82e202b1b5d04640d2
#
_cell.length_a   1.000
_cell.length_b   1.000
_cell.length_c   1.000
_cell.angle_alpha   90.00
_cell.angle_beta   90.00
_cell.angle_gamma   90.00
#
_symmetry.space_group_name_H-M   'P 1'
#
loop_
_entity.id
_entity.type
_entity.pdbx_description
1 polymer ?
#
loop_
_entity_poly.entity_id
_entity_poly.type
_entity_poly.pdbx_seq_one_letter_code
_entity_poly.pdbx_strand_id
1 'polypeptide(L)'
;MCFKKIITTIAVGLCFTAFVFSQEVEVVSPWNFSITTDFAYYPKSDYVAGNTHFAPLTGAYSGLEGRVTGSATYTIPTPLGEHWLLNSATLDLTGELEVSPVSIKPALKIKWTPLPFIVFSAGGSAGTGWNLAGLQGMAELAEDGKSYNDLKPFGTYFVKWFAQGTFQFDTGAVIAGDWTHFQIMYTYQVYSEMLTGIKNQTVWEWQCSGNKVNGLQNYQNLVLAYQMPLTLSRVGVLTEIESHYNKKAYLNPLYKSDFKKISISPLAQFTFDEHNSLAILAGFSSRRSFTTDHKESIEETALTYSGYEWFFNRIALSWTYTF
;
A
#
# COMPACT_ATOMS: atom_id res chain seq x y z
N MET A 1 -10.47 -6.38 24.22
CA MET A 1 -10.96 -5.02 23.93
C MET A 1 -10.04 -4.47 22.86
N CYS A 2 -10.32 -4.77 21.58
CA CYS A 2 -9.55 -4.22 20.47
C CYS A 2 -9.84 -2.73 20.46
N PHE A 3 -8.82 -1.90 20.62
CA PHE A 3 -9.00 -0.45 20.52
C PHE A 3 -9.48 -0.17 19.10
N LYS A 4 -10.76 0.16 18.95
CA LYS A 4 -11.37 0.56 17.68
C LYS A 4 -10.62 1.75 17.12
N LYS A 5 -9.74 1.51 16.19
CA LYS A 5 -9.09 2.55 15.43
C LYS A 5 -8.99 2.13 13.99
N ILE A 6 -9.54 2.99 13.18
CA ILE A 6 -9.51 2.95 11.74
C ILE A 6 -8.05 2.98 11.29
N ILE A 7 -7.47 1.80 11.18
CA ILE A 7 -6.19 1.61 10.55
C ILE A 7 -6.52 1.14 9.14
N THR A 8 -6.61 2.09 8.22
CA THR A 8 -6.69 1.73 6.81
C THR A 8 -5.31 1.24 6.39
N THR A 9 -5.14 -0.06 6.38
CA THR A 9 -3.91 -0.71 5.91
C THR A 9 -3.80 -0.47 4.41
N ILE A 10 -3.09 0.57 4.02
CA ILE A 10 -2.59 0.68 2.67
C ILE A 10 -1.30 -0.12 2.65
N ALA A 11 -1.35 -1.30 2.05
CA ALA A 11 -0.16 -2.03 1.69
C ALA A 11 0.58 -1.24 0.60
N VAL A 12 1.34 -0.23 1.01
CA VAL A 12 2.32 0.40 0.14
C VAL A 12 3.50 -0.54 0.09
N GLY A 13 3.44 -1.49 -0.83
CA GLY A 13 4.67 -2.09 -1.30
C GLY A 13 5.47 -0.99 -1.97
N LEU A 14 6.38 -0.36 -1.23
CA LEU A 14 7.42 0.50 -1.80
C LEU A 14 8.37 -0.39 -2.61
N CYS A 15 7.87 -0.96 -3.74
CA CYS A 15 8.73 -1.52 -4.75
C CYS A 15 9.44 -0.36 -5.45
N PHE A 16 10.42 0.22 -4.78
CA PHE A 16 11.45 0.96 -5.46
C PHE A 16 12.33 -0.04 -6.19
N THR A 17 11.95 -0.38 -7.43
CA THR A 17 12.88 -1.05 -8.33
C THR A 17 14.06 -0.12 -8.49
N ALA A 18 15.25 -0.59 -8.11
CA ALA A 18 16.49 0.09 -8.45
C ALA A 18 16.52 0.26 -9.97
N PHE A 19 16.71 1.49 -10.45
CA PHE A 19 16.98 1.76 -11.86
C PHE A 19 18.39 1.26 -12.14
N VAL A 20 18.51 0.03 -12.62
CA VAL A 20 19.78 -0.48 -13.14
C VAL A 20 19.81 -0.13 -14.62
N PHE A 21 20.51 0.93 -14.99
CA PHE A 21 20.96 1.12 -16.37
C PHE A 21 22.12 0.15 -16.63
N SER A 22 21.99 -0.65 -17.66
CA SER A 22 22.86 -1.76 -18.03
C SER A 22 24.33 -1.34 -18.11
N GLN A 23 25.15 -1.94 -17.28
CA GLN A 23 26.55 -2.24 -17.58
C GLN A 23 26.69 -3.73 -17.89
N GLU A 24 27.71 -4.07 -18.65
CA GLU A 24 28.11 -5.34 -19.24
C GLU A 24 27.60 -6.64 -18.58
N VAL A 25 27.28 -7.60 -19.43
CA VAL A 25 26.72 -8.91 -19.13
C VAL A 25 27.71 -9.73 -18.27
N GLU A 26 27.73 -9.53 -16.97
CA GLU A 26 28.00 -10.63 -16.05
C GLU A 26 26.83 -11.60 -16.10
N VAL A 27 27.08 -12.90 -16.00
CA VAL A 27 26.02 -13.92 -15.90
C VAL A 27 25.36 -13.75 -14.53
N VAL A 28 24.54 -12.74 -14.41
CA VAL A 28 23.75 -12.48 -13.19
C VAL A 28 22.70 -13.59 -13.11
N SER A 29 22.61 -14.23 -11.97
CA SER A 29 21.54 -15.20 -11.71
C SER A 29 20.18 -14.58 -12.09
N PRO A 30 19.30 -15.29 -12.82
CA PRO A 30 17.96 -14.81 -13.13
C PRO A 30 17.07 -14.71 -11.88
N TRP A 31 17.53 -15.24 -10.75
CA TRP A 31 16.84 -15.21 -9.48
C TRP A 31 17.34 -14.07 -8.60
N ASN A 32 16.38 -13.35 -8.02
CA ASN A 32 16.61 -12.39 -6.97
C ASN A 32 15.74 -12.75 -5.76
N PHE A 33 16.31 -12.78 -4.58
CA PHE A 33 15.61 -13.05 -3.32
C PHE A 33 15.72 -11.85 -2.40
N SER A 34 14.63 -11.52 -1.71
CA SER A 34 14.65 -10.45 -0.72
C SER A 34 13.74 -10.74 0.46
N ILE A 35 14.06 -10.12 1.59
CA ILE A 35 13.20 -10.07 2.77
C ILE A 35 12.98 -8.60 3.08
N THR A 36 11.70 -8.21 3.17
CA THR A 36 11.31 -6.86 3.57
C THR A 36 10.58 -6.92 4.91
N THR A 37 10.99 -6.09 5.84
CA THR A 37 10.34 -5.89 7.14
C THR A 37 9.74 -4.50 7.17
N ASP A 38 8.42 -4.44 7.23
CA ASP A 38 7.66 -3.19 7.33
C ASP A 38 7.19 -2.98 8.76
N PHE A 39 7.26 -1.75 9.19
CA PHE A 39 6.80 -1.30 10.49
C PHE A 39 6.09 0.03 10.35
N ALA A 40 4.92 0.20 10.98
CA ALA A 40 4.21 1.45 10.99
C ALA A 40 3.70 1.79 12.39
N TYR A 41 3.93 3.03 12.78
CA TYR A 41 3.46 3.63 14.02
C TYR A 41 2.39 4.66 13.71
N TYR A 42 1.28 4.60 14.43
CA TYR A 42 0.13 5.48 14.26
C TYR A 42 -0.04 6.34 15.52
N PRO A 43 0.13 7.65 15.44
CA PRO A 43 -0.24 8.56 16.53
C PRO A 43 -1.77 8.65 16.64
N LYS A 44 -2.25 9.08 17.79
CA LYS A 44 -3.69 9.27 18.01
C LYS A 44 -4.17 10.59 17.42
N SER A 45 -5.23 10.51 16.61
CA SER A 45 -5.97 11.66 16.09
C SER A 45 -7.46 11.32 16.12
N ASP A 46 -8.18 11.85 17.07
CA ASP A 46 -9.63 11.63 17.20
C ASP A 46 -10.38 12.38 16.10
N TYR A 47 -11.55 11.86 15.71
CA TYR A 47 -12.42 12.50 14.73
C TYR A 47 -13.07 13.74 15.31
N VAL A 48 -13.20 14.77 14.50
CA VAL A 48 -13.93 15.98 14.82
C VAL A 48 -15.02 16.19 13.78
N ALA A 49 -16.27 16.39 14.22
CA ALA A 49 -17.37 16.68 13.31
C ALA A 49 -17.15 18.02 12.60
N GLY A 50 -17.56 18.09 11.34
CA GLY A 50 -17.50 19.35 10.59
C GLY A 50 -17.30 19.19 9.10
N ASN A 51 -17.06 20.31 8.44
CA ASN A 51 -16.69 20.35 7.03
C ASN A 51 -15.18 20.02 6.87
N THR A 52 -14.59 20.41 5.76
CA THR A 52 -13.15 20.18 5.52
C THR A 52 -12.28 20.96 6.51
N HIS A 53 -11.44 20.26 7.26
CA HIS A 53 -10.57 20.81 8.29
C HIS A 53 -9.33 19.91 8.54
N PHE A 54 -8.43 20.36 9.43
CA PHE A 54 -7.32 19.57 9.94
C PHE A 54 -7.66 19.04 11.33
N ALA A 55 -7.50 17.72 11.52
CA ALA A 55 -7.66 17.09 12.83
C ALA A 55 -6.38 17.24 13.67
N PRO A 56 -6.50 17.55 14.95
CA PRO A 56 -5.35 17.62 15.85
C PRO A 56 -4.81 16.23 16.18
N LEU A 57 -3.56 16.15 16.59
CA LEU A 57 -3.05 15.02 17.35
C LEU A 57 -3.62 15.05 18.76
N THR A 58 -4.29 14.00 19.19
CA THR A 58 -4.95 13.90 20.49
C THR A 58 -4.26 12.95 21.45
N GLY A 59 -3.21 12.28 21.00
CA GLY A 59 -2.38 11.42 21.84
C GLY A 59 -1.18 10.82 21.08
N ALA A 60 -0.24 10.29 21.86
CA ALA A 60 0.98 9.76 21.28
C ALA A 60 0.76 8.47 20.50
N TYR A 61 -0.14 7.59 20.93
CA TYR A 61 -0.25 6.23 20.40
C TYR A 61 -1.69 5.87 20.05
N SER A 62 -1.84 5.27 18.89
CA SER A 62 -3.10 4.70 18.45
C SER A 62 -2.98 3.29 17.90
N GLY A 63 -1.85 2.90 17.40
CA GLY A 63 -1.65 1.58 16.85
C GLY A 63 -0.23 1.35 16.34
N LEU A 64 0.08 0.08 16.12
CA LEU A 64 1.36 -0.39 15.60
C LEU A 64 1.06 -1.51 14.61
N GLU A 65 1.75 -1.51 13.48
CA GLU A 65 1.74 -2.61 12.52
C GLU A 65 3.14 -3.11 12.28
N GLY A 66 3.25 -4.42 12.05
CA GLY A 66 4.50 -5.05 11.65
C GLY A 66 4.22 -6.25 10.75
N ARG A 67 5.03 -6.39 9.70
CA ARG A 67 4.97 -7.56 8.82
C ARG A 67 6.33 -7.83 8.22
N VAL A 68 6.52 -9.08 7.82
CA VAL A 68 7.69 -9.54 7.08
C VAL A 68 7.21 -10.15 5.77
N THR A 69 7.85 -9.79 4.68
CA THR A 69 7.57 -10.32 3.34
C THR A 69 8.84 -10.93 2.77
N GLY A 70 8.81 -12.24 2.50
CA GLY A 70 9.83 -12.91 1.71
C GLY A 70 9.42 -12.89 0.23
N SER A 71 10.35 -12.57 -0.66
CA SER A 71 10.11 -12.50 -2.11
C SER A 71 11.15 -13.30 -2.89
N ALA A 72 10.71 -13.99 -3.93
CA ALA A 72 11.55 -14.66 -4.93
C ALA A 72 11.11 -14.20 -6.32
N THR A 73 11.99 -13.56 -7.05
CA THR A 73 11.75 -13.03 -8.39
C THR A 73 12.61 -13.74 -9.41
N TYR A 74 12.00 -14.22 -10.48
CA TYR A 74 12.68 -14.78 -11.66
C TYR A 74 12.52 -13.82 -12.83
N THR A 75 13.63 -13.31 -13.36
CA THR A 75 13.67 -12.36 -14.47
C THR A 75 13.95 -13.06 -15.79
N ILE A 76 13.08 -12.85 -16.76
CA ILE A 76 13.18 -13.38 -18.13
C ILE A 76 13.46 -12.21 -19.06
N PRO A 77 14.61 -12.16 -19.76
CA PRO A 77 14.83 -11.20 -20.82
C PRO A 77 13.82 -11.40 -21.96
N THR A 78 13.17 -10.32 -22.39
CA THR A 78 12.19 -10.35 -23.49
C THR A 78 12.48 -9.25 -24.50
N PRO A 79 13.68 -9.22 -25.14
CA PRO A 79 14.08 -8.14 -26.02
C PRO A 79 13.08 -7.98 -27.18
N LEU A 80 12.62 -6.73 -27.41
CA LEU A 80 11.66 -6.40 -28.45
C LEU A 80 12.32 -5.88 -29.73
N GLY A 81 13.67 -5.82 -29.76
CA GLY A 81 14.47 -5.38 -30.89
C GLY A 81 15.89 -5.02 -30.46
N GLU A 82 16.73 -4.65 -31.44
CA GLU A 82 18.15 -4.31 -31.22
C GLU A 82 18.37 -2.90 -30.66
N HIS A 83 17.36 -2.02 -30.77
CA HIS A 83 17.47 -0.65 -30.27
C HIS A 83 17.58 -0.68 -28.73
N TRP A 84 18.47 0.14 -28.16
CA TRP A 84 18.78 0.17 -26.73
C TRP A 84 17.54 0.27 -25.81
N LEU A 85 16.48 0.97 -26.23
CA LEU A 85 15.21 1.07 -25.51
C LEU A 85 14.41 -0.23 -25.50
N LEU A 86 14.59 -1.07 -26.52
CA LEU A 86 13.81 -2.30 -26.75
C LEU A 86 14.56 -3.55 -26.29
N ASN A 87 15.90 -3.47 -26.28
CA ASN A 87 16.76 -4.58 -25.90
C ASN A 87 16.71 -4.89 -24.40
N SER A 88 16.39 -3.90 -23.57
CA SER A 88 16.30 -4.01 -22.11
C SER A 88 14.95 -4.52 -21.59
N ALA A 89 14.04 -4.96 -22.47
CA ALA A 89 12.72 -5.43 -22.04
C ALA A 89 12.84 -6.72 -21.20
N THR A 90 12.10 -6.77 -20.07
CA THR A 90 12.10 -7.91 -19.16
C THR A 90 10.69 -8.29 -18.72
N LEU A 91 10.53 -9.56 -18.37
CA LEU A 91 9.38 -10.13 -17.70
C LEU A 91 9.82 -10.71 -16.36
N ASP A 92 9.35 -10.15 -15.26
CA ASP A 92 9.61 -10.64 -13.91
C ASP A 92 8.42 -11.42 -13.38
N LEU A 93 8.69 -12.62 -12.86
CA LEU A 93 7.73 -13.46 -12.15
C LEU A 93 8.12 -13.49 -10.68
N THR A 94 7.26 -12.96 -9.81
CA THR A 94 7.54 -12.84 -8.37
C THR A 94 6.54 -13.64 -7.56
N GLY A 95 7.05 -14.52 -6.69
CA GLY A 95 6.31 -15.13 -5.60
C GLY A 95 6.63 -14.42 -4.29
N GLU A 96 5.60 -14.11 -3.50
CA GLU A 96 5.74 -13.41 -2.22
C GLU A 96 5.01 -14.18 -1.12
N LEU A 97 5.54 -14.13 0.09
CA LEU A 97 4.87 -14.60 1.30
C LEU A 97 4.96 -13.52 2.37
N GLU A 98 3.82 -12.89 2.64
CA GLU A 98 3.66 -11.93 3.74
C GLU A 98 3.18 -12.63 5.00
N VAL A 99 3.85 -12.36 6.11
CA VAL A 99 3.49 -12.84 7.45
C VAL A 99 3.42 -11.65 8.40
N SER A 100 2.34 -11.58 9.15
CA SER A 100 2.14 -10.65 10.26
C SER A 100 1.77 -11.42 11.54
N PRO A 101 1.72 -10.78 12.72
CA PRO A 101 1.25 -11.46 13.94
C PRO A 101 -0.14 -12.09 13.83
N VAL A 102 -1.00 -11.60 12.94
CA VAL A 102 -2.41 -11.99 12.82
C VAL A 102 -2.81 -12.53 11.46
N SER A 103 -1.87 -12.71 10.53
CA SER A 103 -2.22 -13.16 9.18
C SER A 103 -1.04 -13.78 8.43
N ILE A 104 -1.38 -14.56 7.41
CA ILE A 104 -0.47 -15.06 6.38
C ILE A 104 -1.10 -14.84 5.01
N LYS A 105 -0.31 -14.36 4.03
CA LYS A 105 -0.81 -13.98 2.72
C LYS A 105 0.24 -14.27 1.63
N PRO A 106 0.20 -15.43 0.95
CA PRO A 106 0.92 -15.66 -0.30
C PRO A 106 0.37 -14.78 -1.42
N ALA A 107 1.28 -14.40 -2.34
CA ALA A 107 0.97 -13.61 -3.52
C ALA A 107 1.83 -14.03 -4.71
N LEU A 108 1.29 -13.79 -5.91
CA LEU A 108 2.00 -13.95 -7.19
C LEU A 108 1.84 -12.65 -7.98
N LYS A 109 2.91 -12.22 -8.62
CA LYS A 109 2.96 -11.01 -9.44
C LYS A 109 3.76 -11.24 -10.71
N ILE A 110 3.25 -10.69 -11.80
CA ILE A 110 3.93 -10.61 -13.09
C ILE A 110 4.20 -9.14 -13.36
N LYS A 111 5.43 -8.79 -13.73
CA LYS A 111 5.82 -7.44 -14.12
C LYS A 111 6.50 -7.49 -15.48
N TRP A 112 5.97 -6.77 -16.45
CA TRP A 112 6.54 -6.63 -17.79
C TRP A 112 7.01 -5.20 -18.02
N THR A 113 8.28 -5.05 -18.37
CA THR A 113 8.93 -3.77 -18.65
C THR A 113 9.30 -3.74 -20.13
N PRO A 114 8.37 -3.39 -21.06
CA PRO A 114 8.66 -3.34 -22.49
C PRO A 114 9.62 -2.21 -22.86
N LEU A 115 9.60 -1.13 -22.08
CA LEU A 115 10.44 0.05 -22.23
C LEU A 115 10.91 0.50 -20.85
N PRO A 116 12.10 1.09 -20.70
CA PRO A 116 12.63 1.52 -19.40
C PRO A 116 11.71 2.46 -18.61
N PHE A 117 10.83 3.18 -19.30
CA PHE A 117 9.92 4.17 -18.71
C PHE A 117 8.45 3.70 -18.63
N ILE A 118 8.12 2.49 -19.12
CA ILE A 118 6.76 1.91 -19.07
C ILE A 118 6.83 0.52 -18.44
N VAL A 119 6.03 0.30 -17.41
CA VAL A 119 5.91 -0.97 -16.72
C VAL A 119 4.46 -1.35 -16.60
N PHE A 120 4.12 -2.58 -16.94
CA PHE A 120 2.82 -3.18 -16.67
C PHE A 120 2.97 -4.29 -15.63
N SER A 121 2.06 -4.35 -14.67
CA SER A 121 2.06 -5.43 -13.69
C SER A 121 0.65 -5.91 -13.40
N ALA A 122 0.54 -7.19 -13.13
CA ALA A 122 -0.69 -7.80 -12.65
C ALA A 122 -0.35 -8.85 -11.60
N GLY A 123 -1.28 -9.11 -10.70
CA GLY A 123 -1.04 -10.10 -9.66
C GLY A 123 -2.26 -10.37 -8.81
N GLY A 124 -2.08 -11.29 -7.88
CA GLY A 124 -3.09 -11.64 -6.93
C GLY A 124 -2.50 -12.21 -5.65
N SER A 125 -3.26 -12.11 -4.57
CA SER A 125 -2.92 -12.69 -3.28
C SER A 125 -4.15 -13.31 -2.66
N ALA A 126 -3.96 -14.35 -1.85
CA ALA A 126 -4.98 -14.92 -1.01
C ALA A 126 -4.38 -15.13 0.38
N GLY A 127 -5.13 -14.82 1.43
CA GLY A 127 -4.61 -14.92 2.79
C GLY A 127 -5.69 -15.28 3.79
N THR A 128 -5.26 -15.61 4.99
CA THR A 128 -6.16 -15.82 6.12
C THR A 128 -5.58 -15.14 7.35
N GLY A 129 -6.45 -14.81 8.29
CA GLY A 129 -6.05 -14.14 9.53
C GLY A 129 -6.64 -14.85 10.76
N TRP A 130 -6.05 -14.60 11.90
CA TRP A 130 -6.47 -15.11 13.21
C TRP A 130 -6.33 -14.01 14.26
N ASN A 131 -6.97 -14.23 15.39
CA ASN A 131 -6.88 -13.28 16.50
C ASN A 131 -5.75 -13.70 17.44
N LEU A 132 -4.94 -12.74 17.84
CA LEU A 132 -3.80 -12.93 18.75
C LEU A 132 -3.67 -11.76 19.72
N ALA A 133 -3.73 -12.01 21.01
CA ALA A 133 -3.49 -11.03 22.08
C ALA A 133 -4.32 -9.73 21.93
N GLY A 134 -5.56 -9.82 21.47
CA GLY A 134 -6.45 -8.68 21.26
C GLY A 134 -6.29 -7.97 19.92
N LEU A 135 -5.37 -8.45 19.08
CA LEU A 135 -5.28 -8.03 17.68
C LEU A 135 -6.20 -8.91 16.84
N GLN A 136 -6.96 -8.31 15.95
CA GLN A 136 -7.95 -8.96 15.12
C GLN A 136 -7.42 -9.17 13.70
N GLY A 137 -7.45 -10.42 13.23
CA GLY A 137 -6.99 -10.76 11.87
C GLY A 137 -8.05 -10.52 10.81
N MET A 138 -9.25 -11.07 11.01
CA MET A 138 -10.40 -10.93 10.12
C MET A 138 -11.69 -10.83 10.92
N ALA A 139 -12.56 -9.90 10.55
CA ALA A 139 -13.88 -9.77 11.13
C ALA A 139 -14.89 -9.15 10.14
N GLU A 140 -16.17 -9.38 10.36
CA GLU A 140 -17.25 -8.72 9.67
C GLU A 140 -18.11 -7.89 10.63
N LEU A 141 -18.67 -6.78 10.15
CA LEU A 141 -19.59 -5.98 10.93
C LEU A 141 -20.86 -6.78 11.20
N ALA A 142 -21.22 -6.90 12.47
CA ALA A 142 -22.41 -7.60 12.90
C ALA A 142 -23.70 -6.87 12.45
N GLU A 143 -24.83 -7.58 12.48
CA GLU A 143 -26.14 -7.01 12.09
C GLU A 143 -26.58 -5.85 12.98
N ASP A 144 -26.03 -5.75 14.20
CA ASP A 144 -26.27 -4.61 15.10
C ASP A 144 -25.63 -3.29 14.62
N GLY A 145 -24.78 -3.34 13.61
CA GLY A 145 -24.05 -2.20 13.07
C GLY A 145 -23.06 -1.53 14.04
N LYS A 146 -22.65 -2.24 15.10
CA LYS A 146 -21.82 -1.67 16.19
C LYS A 146 -20.64 -2.55 16.58
N SER A 147 -20.79 -3.85 16.47
CA SER A 147 -19.77 -4.82 16.85
C SER A 147 -19.24 -5.56 15.63
N TYR A 148 -18.07 -6.18 15.79
CA TYR A 148 -17.48 -7.02 14.77
C TYR A 148 -17.46 -8.46 15.22
N ASN A 149 -17.93 -9.35 14.37
CA ASN A 149 -17.86 -10.79 14.54
C ASN A 149 -16.54 -11.33 13.98
N ASP A 150 -15.81 -12.05 14.80
CA ASP A 150 -14.58 -12.71 14.38
C ASP A 150 -14.88 -13.77 13.31
N LEU A 151 -14.12 -13.76 12.24
CA LEU A 151 -14.21 -14.76 11.19
C LEU A 151 -13.23 -15.90 11.46
N LYS A 152 -13.67 -17.12 11.17
CA LYS A 152 -12.90 -18.33 11.44
C LYS A 152 -11.67 -18.40 10.51
N PRO A 153 -10.46 -18.54 11.07
CA PRO A 153 -9.25 -18.78 10.29
C PRO A 153 -9.41 -20.00 9.36
N PHE A 154 -8.90 -19.92 8.14
CA PHE A 154 -8.99 -20.96 7.10
C PHE A 154 -10.42 -21.33 6.67
N GLY A 155 -11.46 -20.71 7.23
CA GLY A 155 -12.84 -20.78 6.77
C GLY A 155 -13.25 -19.63 5.87
N THR A 156 -12.57 -18.49 6.02
CA THR A 156 -12.73 -17.29 5.23
C THR A 156 -11.37 -16.85 4.74
N TYR A 157 -11.31 -16.31 3.51
CA TYR A 157 -10.06 -15.86 2.90
C TYR A 157 -10.19 -14.42 2.43
N PHE A 158 -9.17 -13.63 2.72
CA PHE A 158 -8.91 -12.39 2.04
C PHE A 158 -8.34 -12.71 0.65
N VAL A 159 -8.92 -12.12 -0.38
CA VAL A 159 -8.46 -12.27 -1.76
C VAL A 159 -8.30 -10.88 -2.36
N LYS A 160 -7.17 -10.65 -3.02
CA LYS A 160 -6.89 -9.44 -3.79
C LYS A 160 -6.36 -9.81 -5.16
N TRP A 161 -6.80 -9.11 -6.19
CA TRP A 161 -6.15 -9.08 -7.48
C TRP A 161 -5.96 -7.63 -7.94
N PHE A 162 -4.99 -7.40 -8.79
CA PHE A 162 -4.74 -6.08 -9.36
C PHE A 162 -4.16 -6.17 -10.77
N ALA A 163 -4.35 -5.07 -11.51
CA ALA A 163 -3.63 -4.75 -12.74
C ALA A 163 -3.23 -3.28 -12.70
N GLN A 164 -2.00 -2.97 -13.13
CA GLN A 164 -1.49 -1.60 -13.08
C GLN A 164 -0.57 -1.28 -14.25
N GLY A 165 -0.55 0.01 -14.62
CA GLY A 165 0.43 0.61 -15.49
C GLY A 165 1.24 1.66 -14.73
N THR A 166 2.55 1.67 -14.95
CA THR A 166 3.46 2.64 -14.35
C THR A 166 4.25 3.33 -15.43
N PHE A 167 4.27 4.65 -15.37
CA PHE A 167 5.22 5.49 -16.08
C PHE A 167 6.31 5.92 -15.10
N GLN A 168 7.57 5.79 -15.51
CA GLN A 168 8.72 6.19 -14.70
C GLN A 168 9.77 6.89 -15.56
N PHE A 169 10.41 7.89 -15.01
CA PHE A 169 11.46 8.62 -15.69
C PHE A 169 12.51 9.12 -14.70
N ASP A 170 13.78 9.04 -15.09
CA ASP A 170 14.93 9.56 -14.36
C ASP A 170 15.71 10.51 -15.27
N THR A 171 15.96 11.73 -14.84
CA THR A 171 16.72 12.70 -15.62
C THR A 171 18.16 12.26 -15.87
N GLY A 172 18.74 11.38 -15.04
CA GLY A 172 20.03 10.74 -15.28
C GLY A 172 20.11 9.96 -16.59
N ALA A 173 18.96 9.55 -17.17
CA ALA A 173 18.92 8.93 -18.50
C ALA A 173 19.32 9.89 -19.65
N VAL A 174 19.24 11.20 -19.44
CA VAL A 174 19.48 12.22 -20.47
C VAL A 174 20.54 13.24 -20.06
N ILE A 175 20.84 13.34 -18.77
CA ILE A 175 21.84 14.27 -18.22
C ILE A 175 22.86 13.46 -17.43
N ALA A 176 24.10 13.41 -17.90
CA ALA A 176 25.16 12.67 -17.21
C ALA A 176 25.55 13.36 -15.89
N GLY A 177 25.88 12.56 -14.87
CA GLY A 177 26.40 13.00 -13.58
C GLY A 177 25.66 12.39 -12.39
N ASP A 178 26.37 12.09 -11.31
CA ASP A 178 25.83 11.39 -10.12
C ASP A 178 24.77 12.19 -9.35
N TRP A 179 24.67 13.50 -9.61
CA TRP A 179 23.76 14.44 -8.95
C TRP A 179 22.62 14.92 -9.86
N THR A 180 22.43 14.28 -11.01
CA THR A 180 21.44 14.71 -12.02
C THR A 180 20.16 13.87 -12.00
N HIS A 181 19.96 13.03 -10.99
CA HIS A 181 18.89 12.05 -10.91
C HIS A 181 17.64 12.61 -10.22
N PHE A 182 16.80 13.30 -10.96
CA PHE A 182 15.44 13.61 -10.53
C PHE A 182 14.50 12.58 -11.11
N GLN A 183 13.74 11.92 -10.23
CA GLN A 183 12.91 10.77 -10.54
C GLN A 183 11.42 11.11 -10.44
N ILE A 184 10.66 10.71 -11.45
CA ILE A 184 9.21 10.79 -11.48
C ILE A 184 8.69 9.38 -11.71
N MET A 185 7.75 8.92 -10.89
CA MET A 185 7.02 7.68 -11.10
C MET A 185 5.54 7.91 -10.86
N TYR A 186 4.70 7.54 -11.82
CA TYR A 186 3.26 7.56 -11.69
C TYR A 186 2.69 6.19 -11.98
N THR A 187 1.88 5.66 -11.07
CA THR A 187 1.21 4.37 -11.22
C THR A 187 -0.30 4.57 -11.14
N TYR A 188 -1.01 3.92 -12.04
CA TYR A 188 -2.45 3.73 -11.97
C TYR A 188 -2.76 2.25 -11.84
N GLN A 189 -3.44 1.87 -10.77
CA GLN A 189 -3.83 0.50 -10.45
C GLN A 189 -5.34 0.37 -10.34
N VAL A 190 -5.88 -0.66 -10.97
CA VAL A 190 -7.22 -1.18 -10.74
C VAL A 190 -7.09 -2.44 -9.90
N TYR A 191 -7.84 -2.56 -8.84
CA TYR A 191 -7.78 -3.72 -7.96
C TYR A 191 -9.13 -4.03 -7.32
N SER A 192 -9.26 -5.25 -6.83
CA SER A 192 -10.38 -5.66 -6.01
C SER A 192 -9.86 -6.37 -4.77
N GLU A 193 -10.41 -5.99 -3.62
CA GLU A 193 -10.23 -6.69 -2.35
C GLU A 193 -11.55 -7.28 -1.92
N MET A 194 -11.53 -8.51 -1.39
CA MET A 194 -12.71 -9.17 -0.89
C MET A 194 -12.39 -10.15 0.24
N LEU A 195 -13.34 -10.33 1.15
CA LEU A 195 -13.42 -11.51 2.00
C LEU A 195 -14.42 -12.50 1.39
N THR A 196 -14.02 -13.77 1.30
CA THR A 196 -14.90 -14.83 0.78
C THR A 196 -16.01 -15.17 1.78
N GLY A 197 -17.19 -15.54 1.26
CA GLY A 197 -18.29 -16.00 2.11
C GLY A 197 -19.11 -14.92 2.80
N ILE A 198 -18.73 -13.63 2.69
CA ILE A 198 -19.53 -12.53 3.23
C ILE A 198 -20.47 -11.94 2.18
N LYS A 199 -21.59 -11.37 2.64
CA LYS A 199 -22.58 -10.73 1.76
C LYS A 199 -22.01 -9.45 1.14
N ASN A 200 -22.51 -9.10 -0.05
CA ASN A 200 -22.19 -7.81 -0.67
C ASN A 200 -22.58 -6.64 0.25
N GLN A 201 -21.77 -5.59 0.24
CA GLN A 201 -21.94 -4.37 1.05
C GLN A 201 -21.77 -4.58 2.58
N THR A 202 -21.49 -5.80 3.05
CA THR A 202 -21.10 -6.01 4.44
C THR A 202 -19.72 -5.42 4.66
N VAL A 203 -19.58 -4.62 5.71
CA VAL A 203 -18.31 -4.04 6.14
C VAL A 203 -17.48 -5.09 6.84
N TRP A 204 -16.19 -5.11 6.58
CA TRP A 204 -15.26 -6.08 7.16
C TRP A 204 -13.93 -5.44 7.53
N GLU A 205 -13.16 -6.16 8.32
CA GLU A 205 -11.81 -5.80 8.75
C GLU A 205 -10.79 -6.85 8.30
N TRP A 206 -9.60 -6.36 7.99
CA TRP A 206 -8.42 -7.16 7.74
C TRP A 206 -7.23 -6.56 8.49
N GLN A 207 -6.57 -7.37 9.35
CA GLN A 207 -5.42 -6.92 10.16
C GLN A 207 -5.75 -5.66 10.99
N CYS A 208 -6.84 -5.67 11.74
CA CYS A 208 -7.36 -4.52 12.50
C CYS A 208 -7.72 -3.29 11.66
N SER A 209 -7.77 -3.42 10.35
CA SER A 209 -8.11 -2.36 9.40
C SER A 209 -9.58 -2.46 9.03
N GLY A 210 -10.39 -1.56 9.57
CA GLY A 210 -11.84 -1.55 9.39
C GLY A 210 -12.34 -0.83 8.15
N ASN A 211 -13.67 -0.79 8.05
CA ASN A 211 -14.42 -0.05 7.02
C ASN A 211 -14.13 -0.48 5.58
N LYS A 212 -13.76 -1.74 5.38
CA LYS A 212 -13.60 -2.33 4.05
C LYS A 212 -14.90 -2.98 3.58
N VAL A 213 -15.11 -3.00 2.27
CA VAL A 213 -16.21 -3.74 1.61
C VAL A 213 -15.65 -4.41 0.35
N ASN A 214 -16.28 -5.52 -0.05
CA ASN A 214 -15.93 -6.17 -1.31
C ASN A 214 -16.20 -5.23 -2.49
N GLY A 215 -15.25 -5.09 -3.41
CA GLY A 215 -15.49 -4.28 -4.59
C GLY A 215 -14.25 -3.86 -5.36
N LEU A 216 -14.53 -3.30 -6.53
CA LEU A 216 -13.51 -2.76 -7.42
C LEU A 216 -13.10 -1.37 -6.98
N GLN A 217 -11.79 -1.15 -6.89
CA GLN A 217 -11.17 0.07 -6.41
C GLN A 217 -10.08 0.52 -7.38
N ASN A 218 -9.74 1.80 -7.34
CA ASN A 218 -8.55 2.33 -7.97
C ASN A 218 -7.57 2.84 -6.91
N TYR A 219 -6.30 2.71 -7.26
CA TYR A 219 -5.20 3.27 -6.51
C TYR A 219 -4.26 3.96 -7.49
N GLN A 220 -3.84 5.15 -7.13
CA GLN A 220 -2.89 5.93 -7.90
C GLN A 220 -1.77 6.37 -6.97
N ASN A 221 -0.55 6.36 -7.46
CA ASN A 221 0.55 7.00 -6.75
C ASN A 221 1.40 7.84 -7.70
N LEU A 222 1.93 8.93 -7.15
CA LEU A 222 2.93 9.78 -7.77
C LEU A 222 4.10 9.90 -6.79
N VAL A 223 5.27 9.49 -7.24
CA VAL A 223 6.54 9.71 -6.53
C VAL A 223 7.34 10.75 -7.28
N LEU A 224 7.74 11.78 -6.56
CA LEU A 224 8.73 12.76 -6.99
C LEU A 224 9.92 12.62 -6.06
N ALA A 225 11.08 12.25 -6.58
CA ALA A 225 12.25 11.98 -5.74
C ALA A 225 13.53 12.51 -6.37
N TYR A 226 14.50 12.75 -5.53
CA TYR A 226 15.85 13.10 -5.91
C TYR A 226 16.80 12.04 -5.38
N GLN A 227 17.58 11.43 -6.26
CA GLN A 227 18.57 10.42 -5.90
C GLN A 227 19.95 11.05 -5.77
N MET A 228 20.70 10.60 -4.78
CA MET A 228 22.02 11.11 -4.41
C MET A 228 23.03 9.97 -4.31
N PRO A 229 24.31 10.18 -4.64
CA PRO A 229 25.38 9.19 -4.46
C PRO A 229 25.89 9.20 -3.00
N LEU A 230 25.00 9.07 -2.02
CA LEU A 230 25.26 9.08 -0.58
C LEU A 230 24.54 7.90 0.09
N THR A 231 24.87 7.64 1.36
CA THR A 231 24.09 6.68 2.17
C THR A 231 22.62 7.08 2.26
N LEU A 232 22.30 8.37 2.43
CA LEU A 232 20.96 8.91 2.14
C LEU A 232 20.79 8.96 0.64
N SER A 233 20.38 7.85 0.06
CA SER A 233 20.38 7.65 -1.39
C SER A 233 19.24 8.34 -2.11
N ARG A 234 18.13 8.62 -1.41
CA ARG A 234 16.96 9.24 -2.03
C ARG A 234 16.13 10.02 -1.02
N VAL A 235 15.63 11.18 -1.44
CA VAL A 235 14.61 11.96 -0.73
C VAL A 235 13.49 12.31 -1.69
N GLY A 236 12.26 12.43 -1.20
CA GLY A 236 11.15 12.74 -2.10
C GLY A 236 9.81 12.87 -1.39
N VAL A 237 8.77 12.86 -2.20
CA VAL A 237 7.37 12.89 -1.77
C VAL A 237 6.60 11.81 -2.51
N LEU A 238 5.86 11.00 -1.77
CA LEU A 238 4.89 10.06 -2.28
C LEU A 238 3.49 10.65 -2.08
N THR A 239 2.72 10.76 -3.15
CA THR A 239 1.29 11.10 -3.11
C THR A 239 0.49 9.89 -3.55
N GLU A 240 -0.53 9.53 -2.77
CA GLU A 240 -1.39 8.38 -3.02
C GLU A 240 -2.85 8.81 -3.06
N ILE A 241 -3.63 8.22 -3.96
CA ILE A 241 -5.07 8.43 -4.08
C ILE A 241 -5.74 7.06 -4.18
N GLU A 242 -6.74 6.81 -3.36
CA GLU A 242 -7.49 5.57 -3.31
C GLU A 242 -8.98 5.85 -3.27
N SER A 243 -9.77 5.09 -4.03
CA SER A 243 -11.23 5.19 -3.99
C SER A 243 -11.92 3.95 -4.60
N HIS A 244 -13.19 3.75 -4.24
CA HIS A 244 -14.07 2.80 -4.91
C HIS A 244 -14.62 3.37 -6.22
N TYR A 245 -14.78 2.52 -7.25
CA TYR A 245 -15.53 2.91 -8.46
C TYR A 245 -17.04 2.94 -8.22
N ASN A 246 -17.52 2.03 -7.36
CA ASN A 246 -18.95 1.93 -7.07
C ASN A 246 -19.35 2.94 -6.00
N LYS A 247 -20.17 3.92 -6.39
CA LYS A 247 -20.75 4.93 -5.46
C LYS A 247 -21.70 4.35 -4.42
N LYS A 248 -22.10 3.08 -4.58
CA LYS A 248 -22.98 2.33 -3.68
C LYS A 248 -22.27 1.10 -3.10
N ALA A 249 -20.95 1.16 -2.93
CA ALA A 249 -20.18 0.04 -2.37
C ALA A 249 -20.57 -0.23 -0.91
N TYR A 250 -20.86 0.81 -0.14
CA TYR A 250 -21.40 0.73 1.22
C TYR A 250 -22.94 0.80 1.20
N LEU A 251 -23.57 0.20 2.20
CA LEU A 251 -25.03 0.20 2.33
C LEU A 251 -25.59 1.61 2.53
N ASN A 252 -24.91 2.45 3.33
CA ASN A 252 -25.31 3.83 3.55
C ASN A 252 -24.86 4.74 2.39
N PRO A 253 -25.78 5.29 1.58
CA PRO A 253 -25.40 6.17 0.47
C PRO A 253 -24.81 7.51 0.92
N LEU A 254 -25.08 7.92 2.18
CA LEU A 254 -24.57 9.18 2.77
C LEU A 254 -23.13 9.05 3.27
N TYR A 255 -22.58 7.85 3.35
CA TYR A 255 -21.18 7.59 3.70
C TYR A 255 -20.19 7.99 2.59
N LYS A 256 -20.67 8.20 1.36
CA LYS A 256 -19.87 8.53 0.17
C LYS A 256 -18.83 7.46 -0.15
N SER A 257 -19.30 6.35 -0.72
CA SER A 257 -18.45 5.19 -1.07
C SER A 257 -17.28 5.54 -2.01
N ASP A 258 -17.49 6.48 -2.95
CA ASP A 258 -16.49 6.97 -3.91
C ASP A 258 -15.57 8.08 -3.34
N PHE A 259 -15.49 8.21 -2.02
CA PHE A 259 -14.56 9.13 -1.37
C PHE A 259 -13.13 8.84 -1.85
N LYS A 260 -12.43 9.91 -2.25
CA LYS A 260 -11.03 9.84 -2.63
C LYS A 260 -10.17 10.09 -1.39
N LYS A 261 -9.61 9.03 -0.83
CA LYS A 261 -8.60 9.14 0.21
C LYS A 261 -7.29 9.56 -0.42
N ILE A 262 -6.74 10.67 0.03
CA ILE A 262 -5.48 11.23 -0.44
C ILE A 262 -4.47 11.13 0.70
N SER A 263 -3.26 10.66 0.39
CA SER A 263 -2.13 10.65 1.33
C SER A 263 -0.94 11.33 0.70
N ILE A 264 -0.22 12.14 1.47
CA ILE A 264 1.02 12.82 1.06
C ILE A 264 2.07 12.47 2.11
N SER A 265 3.16 11.88 1.65
CA SER A 265 4.20 11.36 2.53
C SER A 265 5.58 11.80 2.06
N PRO A 266 6.24 12.75 2.73
CA PRO A 266 7.68 12.89 2.64
C PRO A 266 8.36 11.55 2.90
N LEU A 267 9.37 11.23 2.11
CA LEU A 267 10.14 9.99 2.22
C LEU A 267 11.64 10.25 2.17
N ALA A 268 12.38 9.40 2.86
CA ALA A 268 13.83 9.31 2.80
C ALA A 268 14.21 7.83 2.67
N GLN A 269 15.17 7.52 1.79
CA GLN A 269 15.73 6.20 1.62
C GLN A 269 17.22 6.23 1.90
N PHE A 270 17.67 5.26 2.67
CA PHE A 270 19.07 5.00 2.98
C PHE A 270 19.47 3.69 2.31
N THR A 271 20.59 3.69 1.61
CA THR A 271 21.25 2.49 1.08
C THR A 271 22.57 2.33 1.80
N PHE A 272 22.67 1.32 2.66
CA PHE A 272 23.85 1.12 3.49
C PHE A 272 24.94 0.35 2.73
N ASP A 273 24.50 -0.63 1.94
CA ASP A 273 25.34 -1.47 1.10
C ASP A 273 24.48 -2.08 -0.03
N GLU A 274 25.02 -3.01 -0.81
CA GLU A 274 24.33 -3.69 -1.93
C GLU A 274 23.18 -4.60 -1.47
N HIS A 275 23.16 -4.99 -0.21
CA HIS A 275 22.13 -5.87 0.35
C HIS A 275 21.09 -5.10 1.18
N ASN A 276 21.47 -3.99 1.85
CA ASN A 276 20.68 -3.36 2.89
C ASN A 276 20.17 -1.98 2.50
N SER A 277 18.86 -1.80 2.54
CA SER A 277 18.22 -0.49 2.39
C SER A 277 17.12 -0.26 3.42
N LEU A 278 16.92 1.00 3.80
CA LEU A 278 15.88 1.45 4.72
C LEU A 278 15.14 2.62 4.12
N ALA A 279 13.82 2.52 4.00
CA ALA A 279 12.96 3.64 3.65
C ALA A 279 12.17 4.11 4.88
N ILE A 280 12.06 5.42 5.03
CA ILE A 280 11.30 6.09 6.10
C ILE A 280 10.30 7.02 5.44
N LEU A 281 9.06 7.00 5.90
CA LEU A 281 8.05 7.97 5.46
C LEU A 281 7.21 8.49 6.63
N ALA A 282 6.76 9.75 6.52
CA ALA A 282 5.85 10.38 7.45
C ALA A 282 4.55 10.74 6.68
N GLY A 283 3.45 10.08 7.00
CA GLY A 283 2.22 10.16 6.23
C GLY A 283 1.22 11.17 6.78
N PHE A 284 0.77 12.09 5.94
CA PHE A 284 -0.43 12.91 6.13
C PHE A 284 -1.52 12.38 5.22
N SER A 285 -2.72 12.14 5.76
CA SER A 285 -3.80 11.53 4.99
C SER A 285 -5.11 12.28 5.19
N SER A 286 -5.96 12.24 4.17
CA SER A 286 -7.35 12.62 4.32
C SER A 286 -8.19 11.43 4.76
N ARG A 287 -9.20 11.67 5.57
CA ARG A 287 -10.29 10.74 5.89
C ARG A 287 -11.63 11.45 5.76
N ARG A 288 -12.74 10.71 5.80
CA ARG A 288 -14.07 11.32 5.77
C ARG A 288 -14.28 12.15 7.05
N SER A 289 -14.82 13.34 6.89
CA SER A 289 -15.41 14.08 7.99
C SER A 289 -16.93 13.94 7.96
N PHE A 290 -17.57 14.02 9.11
CA PHE A 290 -18.99 13.74 9.30
C PHE A 290 -19.73 14.92 9.90
N THR A 291 -21.07 14.95 9.72
CA THR A 291 -21.93 16.00 10.29
C THR A 291 -22.05 15.90 11.81
N THR A 292 -21.76 14.73 12.38
CA THR A 292 -21.81 14.47 13.82
C THR A 292 -20.52 13.82 14.27
N ASP A 293 -20.19 13.99 15.56
CA ASP A 293 -19.01 13.36 16.13
C ASP A 293 -19.10 11.83 16.03
N HIS A 294 -17.98 11.23 15.67
CA HIS A 294 -17.83 9.78 15.68
C HIS A 294 -17.77 9.30 17.14
N LYS A 295 -18.76 8.50 17.55
CA LYS A 295 -18.83 7.90 18.88
C LYS A 295 -18.50 6.42 18.80
N GLU A 296 -17.85 5.87 19.83
CA GLU A 296 -17.49 4.43 19.88
C GLU A 296 -18.70 3.49 19.74
N SER A 297 -19.91 3.97 20.03
CA SER A 297 -21.15 3.20 19.92
C SER A 297 -21.80 3.23 18.54
N ILE A 298 -21.25 3.94 17.58
CA ILE A 298 -21.82 4.10 16.23
C ILE A 298 -20.73 3.73 15.22
N GLU A 299 -21.03 2.79 14.35
CA GLU A 299 -20.12 2.45 13.26
C GLU A 299 -19.96 3.63 12.29
N GLU A 300 -18.73 3.92 11.88
CA GLU A 300 -18.41 5.04 11.00
C GLU A 300 -19.23 5.03 9.71
N THR A 301 -19.45 3.84 9.14
CA THR A 301 -20.20 3.67 7.89
C THR A 301 -21.66 4.05 7.98
N ALA A 302 -22.22 4.21 9.20
CA ALA A 302 -23.58 4.74 9.42
C ALA A 302 -23.65 6.28 9.41
N LEU A 303 -22.50 6.97 9.43
CA LEU A 303 -22.45 8.43 9.53
C LEU A 303 -22.65 9.11 8.16
N THR A 304 -23.06 10.39 8.23
CA THR A 304 -23.25 11.23 7.04
C THR A 304 -22.01 12.05 6.75
N TYR A 305 -21.44 11.81 5.58
CA TYR A 305 -20.29 12.56 5.07
C TYR A 305 -20.56 14.06 4.95
N SER A 306 -19.62 14.89 5.40
CA SER A 306 -19.69 16.36 5.30
C SER A 306 -18.46 17.00 4.63
N GLY A 307 -17.31 16.31 4.56
CA GLY A 307 -16.09 16.87 4.01
C GLY A 307 -14.84 16.01 4.23
N TYR A 308 -13.69 16.63 4.13
CA TYR A 308 -12.38 16.01 4.34
C TYR A 308 -11.83 16.42 5.71
N GLU A 309 -11.29 15.44 6.42
CA GLU A 309 -10.51 15.69 7.63
C GLU A 309 -9.07 15.26 7.35
N TRP A 310 -8.14 16.21 7.35
CA TRP A 310 -6.71 15.95 7.17
C TRP A 310 -6.04 15.71 8.50
N PHE A 311 -5.22 14.68 8.60
CA PHE A 311 -4.55 14.31 9.84
C PHE A 311 -3.16 13.72 9.58
N PHE A 312 -2.29 13.79 10.59
CA PHE A 312 -1.04 13.06 10.59
C PHE A 312 -1.35 11.58 10.86
N ASN A 313 -1.13 10.75 9.84
CA ASN A 313 -1.59 9.38 9.84
C ASN A 313 -0.58 8.44 10.50
N ARG A 314 0.68 8.44 10.00
CA ARG A 314 1.66 7.43 10.42
C ARG A 314 3.10 7.86 10.18
N ILE A 315 4.00 7.18 10.90
CA ILE A 315 5.41 7.05 10.53
C ILE A 315 5.62 5.60 10.13
N ALA A 316 6.19 5.35 8.96
CA ALA A 316 6.47 4.00 8.49
C ALA A 316 7.94 3.81 8.15
N LEU A 317 8.43 2.61 8.42
CA LEU A 317 9.79 2.13 8.16
C LEU A 317 9.67 0.88 7.29
N SER A 318 10.52 0.76 6.29
CA SER A 318 10.61 -0.43 5.46
C SER A 318 12.08 -0.77 5.28
N TRP A 319 12.52 -1.87 5.87
CA TRP A 319 13.87 -2.39 5.72
C TRP A 319 13.87 -3.57 4.77
N THR A 320 14.70 -3.51 3.74
CA THR A 320 14.85 -4.58 2.76
C THR A 320 16.27 -5.12 2.79
N TYR A 321 16.38 -6.44 2.86
CA TYR A 321 17.59 -7.20 2.65
C TYR A 321 17.47 -7.98 1.33
N THR A 322 18.43 -7.80 0.43
CA THR A 322 18.53 -8.51 -0.86
C THR A 322 19.72 -9.48 -0.80
N PHE A 323 19.49 -10.74 -1.19
CA PHE A 323 20.53 -11.79 -1.14
C PHE A 323 21.46 -11.75 -2.34
#